data_8a503d1f4df6527e0c964cf5061d6e25
#
_entry.id   8a503d1f4df6527e0c964cf5061d6e25
#
_cell.length_a   1.000
_cell.length_b   1.000
_cell.length_c   1.000
_cell.angle_alpha   90.00
_cell.angle_beta   90.00
_cell.angle_gamma   90.00
#
_symmetry.space_group_name_H-M   'P 1'
#
loop_
_entity.id
_entity.type
_entity.pdbx_description
1 polymer ?
#
loop_
_entity_poly.entity_id
_entity_poly.type
_entity_poly.pdbx_seq_one_letter_code
_entity_poly.pdbx_strand_id
1 'polypeptide(L)'
;MEEIVVQLFGIPQIRLGDEKIRFPYKKAEAFFYYLCVKKKVSRDEVICLLWGDEDETAGKKKLRDAVYQVKRLLTGGHTEIELNSAVPLRSDWEKQEEDEEPEKGGEFLDHFYIKNCYEFEEWAEEIRIRIRKQRADQARRLMEQAAGERNDASLQKYSNFCCQRIPTMRNCILRP
;
A
#
# COMPACT_ATOMS: atom_id res chain seq x y z
N MET A 1 24.17 5.11 8.04
CA MET A 1 23.96 4.39 6.77
C MET A 1 22.72 4.99 6.14
N GLU A 2 22.78 5.39 4.88
CA GLU A 2 21.60 5.89 4.19
C GLU A 2 20.63 4.72 3.97
N GLU A 3 19.38 4.90 4.37
CA GLU A 3 18.30 3.92 4.21
C GLU A 3 17.16 4.57 3.43
N ILE A 4 16.54 3.83 2.52
CA ILE A 4 15.33 4.25 1.83
C ILE A 4 14.12 3.82 2.65
N VAL A 5 13.34 4.80 3.10
CA VAL A 5 12.10 4.56 3.84
C VAL A 5 10.93 4.89 2.94
N VAL A 6 10.06 3.92 2.74
CA VAL A 6 8.84 4.04 1.92
C VAL A 6 7.64 3.95 2.84
N GLN A 7 6.86 5.00 2.88
CA GLN A 7 5.56 5.04 3.53
C GLN A 7 4.46 4.84 2.49
N LEU A 8 3.66 3.80 2.64
CA LEU A 8 2.52 3.47 1.77
C LEU A 8 1.17 3.69 2.47
N PHE A 9 1.18 3.75 3.81
CA PHE A 9 -0.02 3.98 4.62
C PHE A 9 -0.09 5.45 5.06
N GLY A 10 -1.26 6.07 4.84
CA GLY A 10 -1.44 7.51 4.91
C GLY A 10 -0.98 8.19 3.62
N ILE A 11 -0.56 9.45 3.70
CA ILE A 11 -0.02 10.17 2.55
C ILE A 11 1.31 9.53 2.14
N PRO A 12 1.39 8.93 0.94
CA PRO A 12 2.57 8.18 0.55
C PRO A 12 3.78 9.09 0.37
N GLN A 13 4.93 8.59 0.79
CA GLN A 13 6.19 9.31 0.64
C GLN A 13 7.39 8.37 0.64
N ILE A 14 8.46 8.82 0.01
CA ILE A 14 9.73 8.12 -0.07
C ILE A 14 10.82 9.03 0.44
N ARG A 15 11.68 8.52 1.31
CA ARG A 15 12.78 9.25 1.90
C ARG A 15 14.09 8.47 1.76
N LEU A 16 15.18 9.18 1.54
CA LEU A 16 16.55 8.66 1.65
C LEU A 16 17.23 9.44 2.78
N GLY A 17 17.41 8.79 3.92
CA GLY A 17 17.78 9.51 5.14
C GLY A 17 16.74 10.58 5.47
N ASP A 18 17.18 11.85 5.54
CA ASP A 18 16.32 13.00 5.80
C ASP A 18 15.72 13.64 4.54
N GLU A 19 16.20 13.28 3.35
CA GLU A 19 15.73 13.86 2.10
C GLU A 19 14.49 13.14 1.56
N LYS A 20 13.48 13.94 1.13
CA LYS A 20 12.30 13.41 0.44
C LYS A 20 12.60 13.22 -1.04
N ILE A 21 12.51 11.97 -1.50
CA ILE A 21 12.62 11.63 -2.92
C ILE A 21 11.31 11.98 -3.61
N ARG A 22 11.41 12.65 -4.76
CA ARG A 22 10.27 12.94 -5.64
C ARG A 22 10.53 12.40 -7.03
N PHE A 23 9.54 11.74 -7.59
CA PHE A 23 9.59 11.33 -8.98
C PHE A 23 9.12 12.46 -9.91
N PRO A 24 9.60 12.49 -11.16
CA PRO A 24 9.27 13.55 -12.11
C PRO A 24 7.80 13.54 -12.52
N TYR A 25 7.11 12.40 -12.39
CA TYR A 25 5.69 12.25 -12.72
C TYR A 25 5.05 11.12 -11.93
N LYS A 26 3.73 11.23 -11.70
CA LYS A 26 2.96 10.32 -10.82
C LYS A 26 2.99 8.85 -11.23
N LYS A 27 2.97 8.53 -12.55
CA LYS A 27 3.02 7.12 -13.00
C LYS A 27 4.37 6.45 -12.67
N ALA A 28 5.49 7.17 -12.63
CA ALA A 28 6.76 6.63 -12.16
C ALA A 28 6.74 6.36 -10.63
N GLU A 29 6.12 7.25 -9.87
CA GLU A 29 5.92 7.06 -8.44
C GLU A 29 4.99 5.88 -8.14
N ALA A 30 3.88 5.76 -8.88
CA ALA A 30 2.96 4.62 -8.78
C ALA A 30 3.63 3.28 -9.11
N PHE A 31 4.45 3.27 -10.15
CA PHE A 31 5.26 2.11 -10.52
C PHE A 31 6.15 1.66 -9.36
N PHE A 32 6.81 2.62 -8.71
CA PHE A 32 7.64 2.31 -7.55
C PHE A 32 6.83 1.77 -6.37
N TYR A 33 5.67 2.36 -6.05
CA TYR A 33 4.78 1.85 -5.00
C TYR A 33 4.26 0.44 -5.32
N TYR A 34 3.91 0.20 -6.58
CA TYR A 34 3.49 -1.13 -7.03
C TYR A 34 4.58 -2.17 -6.80
N LEU A 35 5.84 -1.83 -7.13
CA LEU A 35 7.00 -2.68 -6.88
C LEU A 35 7.26 -2.91 -5.38
N CYS A 36 7.05 -1.91 -4.52
CA CYS A 36 7.20 -2.10 -3.07
C CYS A 36 6.24 -3.16 -2.53
N VAL A 37 5.04 -3.27 -3.11
CA VAL A 37 4.04 -4.28 -2.72
C VAL A 37 4.32 -5.64 -3.35
N LYS A 38 4.58 -5.68 -4.66
CA LYS A 38 4.72 -6.93 -5.44
C LYS A 38 6.12 -7.53 -5.38
N LYS A 39 7.14 -6.71 -5.11
CA LYS A 39 8.59 -7.04 -5.13
C LYS A 39 9.11 -7.39 -6.53
N LYS A 40 8.37 -8.18 -7.30
CA LYS A 40 8.70 -8.62 -8.65
C LYS A 40 7.47 -8.56 -9.55
N VAL A 41 7.62 -8.01 -10.75
CA VAL A 41 6.54 -7.83 -11.73
C VAL A 41 7.03 -8.08 -13.15
N SER A 42 6.13 -8.49 -14.03
CA SER A 42 6.43 -8.55 -15.47
C SER A 42 6.30 -7.14 -16.09
N ARG A 43 7.01 -6.92 -17.21
CA ARG A 43 6.93 -5.64 -17.93
C ARG A 43 5.53 -5.41 -18.50
N ASP A 44 4.92 -6.45 -19.01
CA ASP A 44 3.59 -6.37 -19.61
C ASP A 44 2.52 -6.07 -18.55
N GLU A 45 2.63 -6.66 -17.34
CA GLU A 45 1.77 -6.35 -16.20
C GLU A 45 1.82 -4.86 -15.85
N VAL A 46 3.02 -4.26 -15.78
CA VAL A 46 3.18 -2.84 -15.47
C VAL A 46 2.67 -1.95 -16.61
N ILE A 47 2.85 -2.35 -17.87
CA ILE A 47 2.30 -1.61 -19.02
C ILE A 47 0.78 -1.61 -18.96
N CYS A 48 0.15 -2.76 -18.76
CA CYS A 48 -1.31 -2.85 -18.61
C CYS A 48 -1.80 -1.99 -17.45
N LEU A 49 -1.13 -2.06 -16.29
CA LEU A 49 -1.53 -1.33 -15.09
C LEU A 49 -1.47 0.20 -15.25
N LEU A 50 -0.43 0.73 -15.91
CA LEU A 50 -0.16 2.17 -15.92
C LEU A 50 -0.36 2.84 -17.27
N TRP A 51 -0.34 2.09 -18.36
CA TRP A 51 -0.41 2.59 -19.73
C TRP A 51 -1.26 1.70 -20.65
N GLY A 52 -2.25 0.97 -20.09
CA GLY A 52 -3.11 0.07 -20.85
C GLY A 52 -3.99 0.74 -21.90
N ASP A 53 -4.20 2.06 -21.78
CA ASP A 53 -4.92 2.90 -22.75
C ASP A 53 -4.05 3.35 -23.94
N GLU A 54 -2.77 3.00 -23.97
CA GLU A 54 -1.83 3.43 -24.99
C GLU A 54 -1.45 2.28 -25.94
N ASP A 55 -0.91 2.64 -27.11
CA ASP A 55 -0.35 1.63 -27.99
C ASP A 55 0.88 0.95 -27.36
N GLU A 56 1.13 -0.29 -27.76
CA GLU A 56 2.19 -1.14 -27.18
C GLU A 56 3.58 -0.49 -27.24
N THR A 57 3.87 0.23 -28.31
CA THR A 57 5.18 0.88 -28.51
C THR A 57 5.35 2.07 -27.56
N ALA A 58 4.30 2.87 -27.39
CA ALA A 58 4.29 3.99 -26.46
C ALA A 58 4.36 3.49 -25.01
N GLY A 59 3.59 2.47 -24.64
CA GLY A 59 3.64 1.85 -23.32
C GLY A 59 5.03 1.32 -22.97
N LYS A 60 5.68 0.59 -23.89
CA LYS A 60 7.07 0.09 -23.70
C LYS A 60 8.09 1.22 -23.52
N LYS A 61 7.93 2.33 -24.29
CA LYS A 61 8.80 3.50 -24.13
C LYS A 61 8.63 4.14 -22.77
N LYS A 62 7.40 4.38 -22.33
CA LYS A 62 7.08 5.01 -21.03
C LYS A 62 7.52 4.15 -19.87
N LEU A 63 7.34 2.82 -19.94
CA LEU A 63 7.88 1.92 -18.94
C LEU A 63 9.42 2.00 -18.85
N ARG A 64 10.11 2.08 -20.00
CA ARG A 64 11.58 2.22 -20.02
C ARG A 64 12.02 3.50 -19.32
N ASP A 65 11.32 4.60 -19.56
CA ASP A 65 11.60 5.88 -18.92
C ASP A 65 11.33 5.79 -17.39
N ALA A 66 10.23 5.16 -16.97
CA ALA A 66 9.93 4.94 -15.56
C ALA A 66 11.00 4.07 -14.88
N VAL A 67 11.41 2.98 -15.50
CA VAL A 67 12.50 2.12 -15.00
C VAL A 67 13.81 2.91 -14.87
N TYR A 68 14.10 3.79 -15.82
CA TYR A 68 15.29 4.65 -15.72
C TYR A 68 15.25 5.57 -14.51
N GLN A 69 14.08 6.13 -14.17
CA GLN A 69 13.93 7.00 -12.99
C GLN A 69 14.19 6.27 -11.66
N VAL A 70 13.88 4.98 -11.61
CA VAL A 70 14.05 4.15 -10.41
C VAL A 70 15.21 3.15 -10.52
N LYS A 71 16.04 3.26 -11.55
CA LYS A 71 17.11 2.32 -11.89
C LYS A 71 18.09 2.02 -10.74
N ARG A 72 18.31 2.97 -9.84
CA ARG A 72 19.17 2.76 -8.66
C ARG A 72 18.58 1.76 -7.66
N LEU A 73 17.29 1.50 -7.76
CA LEU A 73 16.51 0.69 -6.84
C LEU A 73 16.03 -0.62 -7.46
N LEU A 74 16.36 -0.86 -8.75
CA LEU A 74 15.83 -1.98 -9.51
C LEU A 74 16.92 -2.82 -10.13
N THR A 75 16.67 -4.13 -10.14
CA THR A 75 17.33 -5.10 -11.02
C THR A 75 16.26 -5.81 -11.86
N GLY A 76 16.64 -6.35 -13.01
CA GLY A 76 15.72 -7.12 -13.83
C GLY A 76 16.20 -7.32 -15.26
N GLY A 77 15.67 -8.36 -15.89
CA GLY A 77 15.93 -8.74 -17.28
C GLY A 77 14.95 -8.06 -18.26
N HIS A 78 14.84 -8.66 -19.47
CA HIS A 78 13.97 -8.12 -20.52
C HIS A 78 12.48 -8.27 -20.23
N THR A 79 12.07 -9.26 -19.46
CA THR A 79 10.66 -9.61 -19.20
C THR A 79 10.17 -9.21 -17.81
N GLU A 80 11.04 -9.23 -16.81
CA GLU A 80 10.69 -8.99 -15.41
C GLU A 80 11.50 -7.84 -14.80
N ILE A 81 10.92 -7.20 -13.80
CA ILE A 81 11.53 -6.13 -13.02
C ILE A 81 11.37 -6.52 -11.55
N GLU A 82 12.47 -6.47 -10.82
CA GLU A 82 12.52 -6.81 -9.40
C GLU A 82 13.03 -5.64 -8.59
N LEU A 83 12.42 -5.41 -7.43
CA LEU A 83 12.87 -4.41 -6.47
C LEU A 83 14.10 -4.97 -5.74
N ASN A 84 15.28 -4.48 -6.13
CA ASN A 84 16.53 -4.80 -5.47
C ASN A 84 17.38 -3.55 -5.36
N SER A 85 17.67 -3.13 -4.16
CA SER A 85 18.43 -1.91 -3.88
C SER A 85 19.73 -2.25 -3.19
N ALA A 86 20.84 -1.64 -3.68
CA ALA A 86 22.12 -1.66 -2.98
C ALA A 86 22.08 -0.88 -1.65
N VAL A 87 21.11 0.00 -1.50
CA VAL A 87 20.81 0.73 -0.26
C VAL A 87 19.69 0.01 0.47
N PRO A 88 19.78 -0.21 1.79
CA PRO A 88 18.68 -0.81 2.56
C PRO A 88 17.36 -0.08 2.29
N LEU A 89 16.31 -0.84 1.97
CA LEU A 89 14.97 -0.30 1.72
C LEU A 89 14.03 -0.90 2.75
N ARG A 90 13.31 -0.04 3.46
CA ARG A 90 12.28 -0.41 4.42
C ARG A 90 10.94 0.18 4.01
N SER A 91 9.93 -0.66 3.97
CA SER A 91 8.55 -0.25 3.68
C SER A 91 7.64 -0.58 4.87
N ASP A 92 6.66 0.28 5.13
CA ASP A 92 5.59 0.00 6.09
C ASP A 92 4.62 -1.08 5.59
N TRP A 93 4.69 -1.47 4.31
CA TRP A 93 3.98 -2.62 3.78
C TRP A 93 4.33 -3.93 4.49
N GLU A 94 5.62 -4.14 4.79
CA GLU A 94 6.11 -5.35 5.44
C GLU A 94 5.67 -5.46 6.91
N LYS A 95 5.47 -4.32 7.56
CA LYS A 95 5.02 -4.27 8.96
C LYS A 95 3.53 -4.48 9.14
N GLN A 96 2.75 -4.38 8.07
CA GLN A 96 1.29 -4.46 8.14
C GLN A 96 0.78 -5.80 8.70
N GLU A 97 1.53 -6.89 8.47
CA GLU A 97 1.17 -8.23 8.95
C GLU A 97 1.55 -8.43 10.42
N GLU A 98 2.47 -7.62 10.95
CA GLU A 98 3.01 -7.71 12.31
C GLU A 98 2.30 -6.76 13.30
N ASP A 99 1.55 -5.77 12.81
CA ASP A 99 0.89 -4.76 13.66
C ASP A 99 -0.26 -5.39 14.48
N GLU A 100 -0.04 -5.50 15.80
CA GLU A 100 -1.04 -5.98 16.75
C GLU A 100 -2.19 -4.98 16.99
N GLU A 101 -2.06 -3.74 16.52
CA GLU A 101 -3.07 -2.69 16.74
C GLU A 101 -3.75 -2.29 15.42
N PRO A 102 -5.02 -2.71 15.19
CA PRO A 102 -5.76 -2.41 13.96
C PRO A 102 -6.00 -0.92 13.75
N GLU A 103 -5.86 -0.10 14.80
CA GLU A 103 -6.05 1.35 14.76
C GLU A 103 -4.84 2.09 14.19
N LYS A 104 -3.66 1.49 14.26
CA LYS A 104 -2.44 2.09 13.73
C LYS A 104 -2.37 1.96 12.23
N GLY A 105 -2.01 3.04 11.58
CA GLY A 105 -1.82 3.14 10.14
C GLY A 105 -2.97 3.85 9.41
N GLY A 106 -2.60 4.66 8.43
CA GLY A 106 -3.52 5.34 7.53
C GLY A 106 -4.17 4.40 6.51
N GLU A 107 -4.89 4.97 5.56
CA GLU A 107 -5.36 4.28 4.37
C GLU A 107 -4.18 3.97 3.43
N PHE A 108 -4.23 2.87 2.69
CA PHE A 108 -3.21 2.56 1.68
C PHE A 108 -3.23 3.58 0.55
N LEU A 109 -2.09 4.22 0.26
CA LEU A 109 -1.92 5.28 -0.73
C LEU A 109 -2.99 6.39 -0.60
N ASP A 110 -3.16 6.91 0.63
CA ASP A 110 -4.16 7.93 0.92
C ASP A 110 -3.88 9.23 0.12
N HIS A 111 -4.93 9.79 -0.50
CA HIS A 111 -4.81 10.96 -1.38
C HIS A 111 -3.88 10.81 -2.61
N PHE A 112 -3.39 9.60 -2.88
CA PHE A 112 -2.66 9.34 -4.11
C PHE A 112 -3.62 8.86 -5.20
N TYR A 113 -3.75 9.66 -6.25
CA TYR A 113 -4.64 9.40 -7.38
C TYR A 113 -3.95 9.72 -8.69
N ILE A 114 -4.16 8.89 -9.71
CA ILE A 114 -3.64 9.08 -11.06
C ILE A 114 -4.80 9.21 -12.05
N LYS A 115 -4.91 10.38 -12.66
CA LYS A 115 -5.95 10.64 -13.65
C LYS A 115 -5.82 9.69 -14.85
N ASN A 116 -6.93 9.10 -15.28
CA ASN A 116 -7.02 8.19 -16.43
C ASN A 116 -6.09 6.97 -16.30
N CYS A 117 -6.08 6.33 -15.12
CA CYS A 117 -5.31 5.12 -14.84
C CYS A 117 -6.18 4.17 -14.01
N TYR A 118 -7.23 3.65 -14.63
CA TYR A 118 -8.28 2.90 -13.94
C TYR A 118 -7.77 1.61 -13.32
N GLU A 119 -6.93 0.88 -14.01
CA GLU A 119 -6.36 -0.40 -13.55
C GLU A 119 -5.51 -0.22 -12.28
N PHE A 120 -4.76 0.88 -12.20
CA PHE A 120 -4.00 1.19 -10.98
C PHE A 120 -4.91 1.57 -9.82
N GLU A 121 -5.95 2.38 -10.08
CA GLU A 121 -6.91 2.79 -9.05
C GLU A 121 -7.73 1.59 -8.55
N GLU A 122 -8.13 0.68 -9.44
CA GLU A 122 -8.81 -0.56 -9.08
C GLU A 122 -7.91 -1.45 -8.21
N TRP A 123 -6.66 -1.67 -8.62
CA TRP A 123 -5.68 -2.39 -7.82
C TRP A 123 -5.48 -1.78 -6.43
N ALA A 124 -5.34 -0.45 -6.34
CA ALA A 124 -5.16 0.23 -5.08
C ALA A 124 -6.40 0.07 -4.17
N GLU A 125 -7.61 0.15 -4.75
CA GLU A 125 -8.86 -0.03 -4.00
C GLU A 125 -9.05 -1.48 -3.54
N GLU A 126 -8.70 -2.48 -4.34
CA GLU A 126 -8.70 -3.89 -3.92
C GLU A 126 -7.80 -4.09 -2.69
N ILE A 127 -6.62 -3.46 -2.67
CA ILE A 127 -5.73 -3.52 -1.51
C ILE A 127 -6.37 -2.83 -0.30
N ARG A 128 -6.97 -1.65 -0.47
CA ARG A 128 -7.66 -0.94 0.61
C ARG A 128 -8.77 -1.79 1.22
N ILE A 129 -9.60 -2.42 0.37
CA ILE A 129 -10.68 -3.32 0.81
C ILE A 129 -10.11 -4.50 1.60
N ARG A 130 -9.06 -5.14 1.10
CA ARG A 130 -8.41 -6.27 1.78
C ARG A 130 -7.87 -5.88 3.15
N ILE A 131 -7.18 -4.75 3.25
CA ILE A 131 -6.61 -4.25 4.51
C ILE A 131 -7.70 -3.86 5.49
N ARG A 132 -8.76 -3.18 5.05
CA ARG A 132 -9.92 -2.86 5.90
C ARG A 132 -10.53 -4.12 6.48
N LYS A 133 -10.69 -5.17 5.66
CA LYS A 133 -11.20 -6.47 6.11
C LYS A 133 -10.28 -7.11 7.14
N GLN A 134 -8.98 -7.18 6.88
CA GLN A 134 -7.99 -7.74 7.82
C GLN A 134 -8.02 -7.01 9.17
N ARG A 135 -8.00 -5.67 9.16
CA ARG A 135 -8.08 -4.86 10.38
C ARG A 135 -9.40 -5.06 11.13
N ALA A 136 -10.51 -5.21 10.42
CA ALA A 136 -11.81 -5.51 11.01
C ALA A 136 -11.83 -6.87 11.71
N ASP A 137 -11.30 -7.91 11.06
CA ASP A 137 -11.24 -9.26 11.61
C ASP A 137 -10.28 -9.32 12.81
N GLN A 138 -9.18 -8.58 12.78
CA GLN A 138 -8.26 -8.44 13.90
C GLN A 138 -8.91 -7.72 15.09
N ALA A 139 -9.57 -6.58 14.85
CA ALA A 139 -10.28 -5.86 15.90
C ALA A 139 -11.36 -6.72 16.56
N ARG A 140 -12.08 -7.55 15.78
CA ARG A 140 -13.07 -8.50 16.32
C ARG A 140 -12.43 -9.51 17.26
N ARG A 141 -11.30 -10.11 16.86
CA ARG A 141 -10.58 -11.07 17.72
C ARG A 141 -10.12 -10.42 19.01
N LEU A 142 -9.58 -9.20 18.95
CA LEU A 142 -9.14 -8.46 20.13
C LEU A 142 -10.31 -8.07 21.05
N MET A 143 -11.49 -7.77 20.48
CA MET A 143 -12.72 -7.57 21.26
C MET A 143 -13.15 -8.83 22.00
N GLU A 144 -13.15 -9.99 21.34
CA GLU A 144 -13.51 -11.28 21.93
C GLU A 144 -12.55 -11.64 23.07
N GLN A 145 -11.25 -11.42 22.87
CA GLN A 145 -10.23 -11.61 23.92
C GLN A 145 -10.47 -10.67 25.10
N ALA A 146 -10.64 -9.37 24.86
CA ALA A 146 -10.89 -8.38 25.89
C ALA A 146 -12.17 -8.68 26.71
N ALA A 147 -13.20 -9.19 26.07
CA ALA A 147 -14.44 -9.64 26.74
C ALA A 147 -14.16 -10.84 27.67
N GLY A 148 -13.35 -11.80 27.22
CA GLY A 148 -12.93 -12.95 28.05
C GLY A 148 -12.10 -12.54 29.27
N GLU A 149 -11.24 -11.53 29.11
CA GLU A 149 -10.37 -11.00 30.18
C GLU A 149 -11.08 -9.94 31.07
N ARG A 150 -12.31 -9.60 30.78
CA ARG A 150 -13.09 -8.51 31.41
C ARG A 150 -12.35 -7.16 31.40
N ASN A 151 -11.67 -6.88 30.30
CA ASN A 151 -10.94 -5.64 30.08
C ASN A 151 -11.83 -4.63 29.35
N ASP A 152 -12.63 -3.88 30.11
CA ASP A 152 -13.62 -2.93 29.58
C ASP A 152 -12.97 -1.82 28.73
N ALA A 153 -11.77 -1.36 29.07
CA ALA A 153 -11.08 -0.31 28.33
C ALA A 153 -10.69 -0.78 26.91
N SER A 154 -10.13 -1.98 26.77
CA SER A 154 -9.79 -2.57 25.48
C SER A 154 -11.04 -2.89 24.67
N LEU A 155 -12.09 -3.39 25.32
CA LEU A 155 -13.37 -3.68 24.69
C LEU A 155 -13.98 -2.41 24.08
N GLN A 156 -14.00 -1.32 24.83
CA GLN A 156 -14.52 -0.03 24.35
C GLN A 156 -13.67 0.54 23.21
N LYS A 157 -12.34 0.43 23.30
CA LYS A 157 -11.40 0.86 22.28
C LYS A 157 -11.68 0.19 20.92
N TYR A 158 -11.70 -1.14 20.88
CA TYR A 158 -11.90 -1.88 19.64
C TYR A 158 -13.35 -1.79 19.11
N SER A 159 -14.34 -1.69 19.99
CA SER A 159 -15.72 -1.42 19.63
C SER A 159 -15.86 -0.09 18.88
N ASN A 160 -15.27 0.97 19.40
CA ASN A 160 -15.26 2.29 18.75
C ASN A 160 -14.57 2.26 17.38
N PHE A 161 -13.45 1.55 17.27
CA PHE A 161 -12.77 1.38 15.99
C PHE A 161 -13.67 0.71 14.94
N CYS A 162 -14.32 -0.40 15.31
CA CYS A 162 -15.25 -1.12 14.44
C CYS A 162 -16.41 -0.22 14.00
N CYS A 163 -17.00 0.54 14.91
CA CYS A 163 -18.13 1.44 14.60
C CYS A 163 -17.76 2.60 13.67
N GLN A 164 -16.54 3.13 13.80
CA GLN A 164 -16.10 4.28 13.00
C GLN A 164 -15.64 3.91 11.60
N ARG A 165 -14.95 2.77 11.46
CA ARG A 165 -14.28 2.37 10.22
C ARG A 165 -15.02 1.32 9.39
N ILE A 166 -16.03 0.65 9.94
CA ILE A 166 -16.75 -0.43 9.29
C ILE A 166 -18.26 -0.09 9.30
N PRO A 167 -18.77 0.57 8.24
CA PRO A 167 -20.18 0.99 8.19
C PRO A 167 -21.20 -0.15 8.39
N THR A 168 -20.83 -1.36 7.96
CA THR A 168 -21.67 -2.56 8.08
C THR A 168 -21.81 -3.09 9.52
N MET A 169 -20.94 -2.69 10.44
CA MET A 169 -20.99 -3.13 11.85
C MET A 169 -21.75 -2.19 12.79
N ARG A 170 -22.15 -1.00 12.34
CA ARG A 170 -22.94 -0.06 13.15
C ARG A 170 -24.20 -0.69 13.73
N ASN A 171 -24.79 -1.67 13.04
CA ASN A 171 -26.04 -2.30 13.45
C ASN A 171 -25.87 -3.55 14.35
N CYS A 172 -24.64 -4.08 14.51
CA CYS A 172 -24.42 -5.30 15.31
C CYS A 172 -24.15 -5.04 16.80
N ILE A 173 -23.67 -3.84 17.14
CA ILE A 173 -23.26 -3.49 18.52
C ILE A 173 -24.38 -2.86 19.33
N LEU A 174 -25.48 -2.44 18.68
CA LEU A 174 -26.63 -1.76 19.31
C LEU A 174 -27.82 -2.69 19.64
N ARG A 175 -27.60 -4.01 19.68
CA ARG A 175 -28.65 -4.89 20.23
C ARG A 175 -28.27 -5.28 21.66
N PRO A 176 -29.08 -4.89 22.65
CA PRO A 176 -28.92 -5.30 24.05
C PRO A 176 -29.12 -6.81 24.23
#